data_498eed93b4cf617590bbb701f83da44d
#
_entry.id   498eed93b4cf617590bbb701f83da44d
#
_cell.length_a   1.000
_cell.length_b   1.000
_cell.length_c   1.000
_cell.angle_alpha   90.00
_cell.angle_beta   90.00
_cell.angle_gamma   90.00
#
_symmetry.space_group_name_H-M   'P 1'
#
loop_
_entity.id
_entity.type
_entity.pdbx_description
1 polymer ?
#
loop_
_entity_poly.entity_id
_entity_poly.type
_entity_poly.pdbx_seq_one_letter_code
_entity_poly.pdbx_strand_id
1 'polypeptide(L)'
;MSELLDHRGRPRIAVTGMGIKCPAGTDVESVWSTMRAGQSMAAPIELFDASDLEVRFACETRNFDPVSYFGPKDVRRQDRVTHLGYAAAADAIESAGELGADPEQCAVVAATGVGGLTTLEENCHTFYERGPSRVSPFFVPMMMPNATAGVISMKFGFTGPAFCVSTACAAGTNAIGEGVRLIRDGSAQVVIAGGTEAFTAVTVAAFARK
;
A
#
# COMPACT_ATOMS: atom_id res chain seq x y z
N MET A 1 4.14 11.77 34.65
CA MET A 1 2.94 11.11 34.07
C MET A 1 2.15 11.99 33.12
N SER A 2 2.23 13.33 33.19
CA SER A 2 1.49 14.24 32.28
C SER A 2 2.02 14.28 30.82
N GLU A 3 3.28 13.92 30.60
CA GLU A 3 3.92 13.95 29.28
C GLU A 3 3.47 12.85 28.31
N LEU A 4 2.87 11.75 28.83
CA LEU A 4 2.40 10.63 28.02
C LEU A 4 0.93 10.77 27.57
N LEU A 5 0.25 11.83 28.01
CA LEU A 5 -1.12 12.10 27.64
C LEU A 5 -1.24 13.37 26.76
N ASP A 6 -2.22 13.35 25.86
CA ASP A 6 -2.59 14.54 25.08
C ASP A 6 -3.43 15.51 25.95
N HIS A 7 -3.78 16.68 25.38
CA HIS A 7 -4.60 17.71 26.05
C HIS A 7 -6.02 17.24 26.44
N ARG A 8 -6.45 16.08 25.97
CA ARG A 8 -7.73 15.44 26.32
C ARG A 8 -7.57 14.27 27.29
N GLY A 9 -6.39 14.08 27.86
CA GLY A 9 -6.09 12.98 28.77
C GLY A 9 -5.97 11.60 28.13
N ARG A 10 -5.78 11.55 26.78
CA ARG A 10 -5.63 10.27 26.04
C ARG A 10 -4.17 9.96 25.81
N PRO A 11 -3.78 8.66 25.72
CA PRO A 11 -2.42 8.27 25.39
C PRO A 11 -1.92 8.95 24.11
N ARG A 12 -0.72 9.51 24.15
CA ARG A 12 -0.01 10.02 22.97
C ARG A 12 0.52 8.83 22.19
N ILE A 13 0.43 8.91 20.86
CA ILE A 13 0.91 7.88 19.95
C ILE A 13 2.15 8.43 19.25
N ALA A 14 3.21 7.64 19.20
CA ALA A 14 4.44 7.96 18.49
C ALA A 14 4.46 7.30 17.11
N VAL A 15 4.97 8.01 16.12
CA VAL A 15 5.41 7.41 14.85
C VAL A 15 6.87 6.99 15.04
N THR A 16 7.14 5.70 15.03
CA THR A 16 8.47 5.14 15.31
C THR A 16 9.25 4.76 14.05
N GLY A 17 8.55 4.55 12.94
CA GLY A 17 9.15 4.24 11.65
C GLY A 17 8.30 4.72 10.48
N MET A 18 8.96 4.99 9.37
CA MET A 18 8.30 5.41 8.13
C MET A 18 8.92 4.71 6.94
N GLY A 19 8.08 4.34 5.98
CA GLY A 19 8.49 3.80 4.68
C GLY A 19 7.58 4.30 3.58
N ILE A 20 8.14 4.51 2.40
CA ILE A 20 7.41 5.07 1.27
C ILE A 20 7.93 4.54 -0.06
N LYS A 21 7.00 4.23 -0.96
CA LYS A 21 7.26 3.87 -2.35
C LYS A 21 6.31 4.69 -3.23
N CYS A 22 6.82 5.77 -3.79
CA CYS A 22 5.99 6.66 -4.61
C CYS A 22 6.78 7.25 -5.79
N PRO A 23 6.12 7.97 -6.71
CA PRO A 23 6.81 8.58 -7.85
C PRO A 23 7.94 9.53 -7.50
N ALA A 24 7.86 10.21 -6.35
CA ALA A 24 8.87 11.16 -5.90
C ALA A 24 10.13 10.50 -5.32
N GLY A 25 10.08 9.18 -5.02
CA GLY A 25 11.20 8.41 -4.49
C GLY A 25 10.75 7.10 -3.86
N THR A 26 11.71 6.26 -3.52
CA THR A 26 11.47 4.95 -2.91
C THR A 26 11.95 4.86 -1.46
N ASP A 27 12.36 5.96 -0.89
CA ASP A 27 12.72 6.15 0.53
C ASP A 27 12.31 7.56 0.99
N VAL A 28 12.26 7.76 2.31
CA VAL A 28 11.76 9.01 2.93
C VAL A 28 12.61 10.22 2.54
N GLU A 29 13.94 10.07 2.47
CA GLU A 29 14.85 11.18 2.19
C GLU A 29 14.73 11.65 0.73
N SER A 30 14.72 10.73 -0.22
CA SER A 30 14.55 11.05 -1.65
C SER A 30 13.19 11.71 -1.92
N VAL A 31 12.11 11.21 -1.31
CA VAL A 31 10.78 11.81 -1.43
C VAL A 31 10.77 13.22 -0.86
N TRP A 32 11.31 13.40 0.33
CA TRP A 32 11.37 14.72 0.98
C TRP A 32 12.19 15.73 0.17
N SER A 33 13.34 15.29 -0.36
CA SER A 33 14.20 16.12 -1.22
C SER A 33 13.49 16.55 -2.49
N THR A 34 12.83 15.60 -3.19
CA THR A 34 12.06 15.85 -4.41
C THR A 34 10.92 16.85 -4.17
N MET A 35 10.17 16.66 -3.07
CA MET A 35 9.06 17.55 -2.70
C MET A 35 9.56 18.96 -2.36
N ARG A 36 10.64 19.09 -1.61
CA ARG A 36 11.25 20.40 -1.28
C ARG A 36 11.76 21.14 -2.50
N ALA A 37 12.26 20.41 -3.50
CA ALA A 37 12.72 20.99 -4.76
C ALA A 37 11.55 21.43 -5.67
N GLY A 38 10.29 21.10 -5.32
CA GLY A 38 9.12 21.39 -6.15
C GLY A 38 9.14 20.65 -7.49
N GLN A 39 9.84 19.51 -7.57
CA GLN A 39 10.01 18.77 -8.80
C GLN A 39 8.73 17.98 -9.15
N SER A 40 8.22 18.22 -10.36
CA SER A 40 7.11 17.42 -10.90
C SER A 40 7.61 16.03 -11.34
N MET A 41 6.86 15.00 -10.96
CA MET A 41 7.10 13.62 -11.39
C MET A 41 6.16 13.17 -12.51
N ALA A 42 5.34 14.08 -13.04
CA ALA A 42 4.49 13.80 -14.18
C ALA A 42 5.33 13.61 -15.45
N ALA A 43 5.16 12.45 -16.09
CA ALA A 43 5.88 12.08 -17.30
C ALA A 43 5.04 11.10 -18.15
N PRO A 44 5.39 10.86 -19.44
CA PRO A 44 4.67 9.89 -20.25
C PRO A 44 4.54 8.54 -19.56
N ILE A 45 3.39 7.89 -19.69
CA ILE A 45 3.12 6.57 -19.11
C ILE A 45 4.01 5.52 -19.77
N GLU A 46 4.66 4.67 -18.95
CA GLU A 46 5.53 3.59 -19.38
C GLU A 46 5.07 2.21 -18.91
N LEU A 47 4.19 2.15 -17.88
CA LEU A 47 3.70 0.89 -17.31
C LEU A 47 2.81 0.08 -18.26
N PHE A 48 2.17 0.76 -19.21
CA PHE A 48 1.31 0.14 -20.23
C PHE A 48 1.24 1.03 -21.48
N ASP A 49 0.75 0.48 -22.59
CA ASP A 49 0.52 1.27 -23.81
C ASP A 49 -0.66 2.24 -23.60
N ALA A 50 -0.34 3.53 -23.61
CA ALA A 50 -1.29 4.63 -23.44
C ALA A 50 -1.65 5.33 -24.78
N SER A 51 -1.30 4.74 -25.92
CA SER A 51 -1.48 5.38 -27.25
C SER A 51 -2.95 5.74 -27.56
N ASP A 52 -3.90 4.93 -27.10
CA ASP A 52 -5.33 5.12 -27.32
C ASP A 52 -6.00 5.98 -26.22
N LEU A 53 -5.26 6.43 -25.22
CA LEU A 53 -5.78 7.25 -24.13
C LEU A 53 -5.71 8.74 -24.46
N GLU A 54 -6.70 9.51 -23.99
CA GLU A 54 -6.68 10.99 -24.08
C GLU A 54 -5.60 11.59 -23.20
N VAL A 55 -5.40 11.04 -21.99
CA VAL A 55 -4.31 11.41 -21.07
C VAL A 55 -3.23 10.35 -21.12
N ARG A 56 -2.01 10.76 -21.47
CA ARG A 56 -0.87 9.85 -21.70
C ARG A 56 0.30 10.10 -20.76
N PHE A 57 0.06 10.79 -19.67
CA PHE A 57 1.05 11.05 -18.64
C PHE A 57 0.51 10.71 -17.25
N ALA A 58 1.40 10.30 -16.36
CA ALA A 58 1.10 10.01 -14.96
C ALA A 58 2.34 10.20 -14.09
N CYS A 59 2.14 10.14 -12.78
CA CYS A 59 3.23 10.02 -11.83
C CYS A 59 3.39 8.52 -11.49
N GLU A 60 4.42 7.88 -12.03
CA GLU A 60 4.69 6.45 -11.86
C GLU A 60 5.84 6.21 -10.88
N THR A 61 5.72 5.18 -10.05
CA THR A 61 6.84 4.68 -9.23
C THR A 61 7.73 3.81 -10.11
N ARG A 62 8.72 4.41 -10.77
CA ARG A 62 9.55 3.79 -11.82
C ARG A 62 10.73 3.00 -11.26
N ASN A 63 11.42 3.57 -10.28
CA ASN A 63 12.65 3.00 -9.69
C ASN A 63 12.35 2.05 -8.54
N PHE A 64 11.42 1.12 -8.75
CA PHE A 64 10.99 0.17 -7.73
C PHE A 64 10.97 -1.26 -8.30
N ASP A 65 11.84 -2.11 -7.76
CA ASP A 65 11.87 -3.54 -8.06
C ASP A 65 11.26 -4.34 -6.89
N PRO A 66 10.06 -4.92 -7.08
CA PRO A 66 9.43 -5.73 -6.05
C PRO A 66 10.15 -7.06 -5.76
N VAL A 67 11.01 -7.54 -6.68
CA VAL A 67 11.75 -8.81 -6.50
C VAL A 67 12.68 -8.73 -5.30
N SER A 68 13.23 -7.55 -4.99
CA SER A 68 14.08 -7.33 -3.80
C SER A 68 13.34 -7.58 -2.48
N TYR A 69 12.02 -7.41 -2.44
CA TYR A 69 11.18 -7.60 -1.26
C TYR A 69 10.51 -8.97 -1.20
N PHE A 70 10.08 -9.51 -2.33
CA PHE A 70 9.29 -10.74 -2.38
C PHE A 70 10.08 -11.97 -2.85
N GLY A 71 11.15 -11.75 -3.63
CA GLY A 71 11.77 -12.79 -4.42
C GLY A 71 10.97 -13.15 -5.67
N PRO A 72 11.57 -13.87 -6.64
CA PRO A 72 11.02 -14.06 -7.99
C PRO A 72 9.77 -14.94 -8.07
N LYS A 73 9.49 -15.77 -7.06
CA LYS A 73 8.29 -16.63 -7.03
C LYS A 73 7.09 -15.91 -6.43
N ASP A 74 7.29 -15.23 -5.31
CA ASP A 74 6.21 -14.60 -4.57
C ASP A 74 5.72 -13.32 -5.24
N VAL A 75 6.59 -12.59 -5.93
CA VAL A 75 6.21 -11.38 -6.68
C VAL A 75 5.09 -11.64 -7.68
N ARG A 76 5.06 -12.82 -8.31
CA ARG A 76 4.03 -13.20 -9.29
C ARG A 76 2.68 -13.54 -8.67
N ARG A 77 2.61 -13.63 -7.34
CA ARG A 77 1.41 -13.98 -6.59
C ARG A 77 0.83 -12.79 -5.85
N GLN A 78 1.31 -11.60 -6.16
CA GLN A 78 0.87 -10.36 -5.55
C GLN A 78 0.59 -9.31 -6.64
N ASP A 79 -0.41 -8.47 -6.40
CA ASP A 79 -0.70 -7.32 -7.25
C ASP A 79 0.30 -6.18 -6.99
N ARG A 80 0.41 -5.26 -7.94
CA ARG A 80 1.26 -4.06 -7.82
C ARG A 80 0.95 -3.25 -6.58
N VAL A 81 -0.33 -3.11 -6.20
CA VAL A 81 -0.74 -2.42 -4.97
C VAL A 81 -0.13 -3.06 -3.73
N THR A 82 -0.07 -4.39 -3.68
CA THR A 82 0.55 -5.13 -2.58
C THR A 82 2.07 -5.02 -2.61
N HIS A 83 2.69 -5.00 -3.80
CA HIS A 83 4.13 -4.79 -3.91
C HIS A 83 4.56 -3.47 -3.26
N LEU A 84 3.89 -2.37 -3.60
CA LEU A 84 4.21 -1.04 -3.08
C LEU A 84 3.93 -0.94 -1.57
N GLY A 85 2.76 -1.41 -1.14
CA GLY A 85 2.34 -1.34 0.26
C GLY A 85 3.20 -2.19 1.19
N TYR A 86 3.52 -3.43 0.79
CA TYR A 86 4.41 -4.30 1.57
C TYR A 86 5.83 -3.73 1.66
N ALA A 87 6.39 -3.26 0.54
CA ALA A 87 7.73 -2.70 0.54
C ALA A 87 7.83 -1.45 1.43
N ALA A 88 6.84 -0.56 1.39
CA ALA A 88 6.79 0.59 2.29
C ALA A 88 6.64 0.16 3.76
N ALA A 89 5.82 -0.86 4.05
CA ALA A 89 5.68 -1.39 5.41
C ALA A 89 6.99 -2.04 5.91
N ALA A 90 7.70 -2.77 5.05
CA ALA A 90 8.98 -3.38 5.39
C ALA A 90 10.02 -2.32 5.78
N ASP A 91 10.15 -1.26 4.97
CA ASP A 91 11.07 -0.15 5.28
C ASP A 91 10.64 0.58 6.57
N ALA A 92 9.33 0.75 6.82
CA ALA A 92 8.86 1.37 8.06
C ALA A 92 9.22 0.55 9.30
N ILE A 93 9.10 -0.80 9.21
CA ILE A 93 9.47 -1.72 10.29
C ILE A 93 10.98 -1.71 10.51
N GLU A 94 11.77 -1.74 9.43
CA GLU A 94 13.23 -1.65 9.51
C GLU A 94 13.66 -0.31 10.13
N SER A 95 13.04 0.80 9.72
CA SER A 95 13.29 2.13 10.27
C SER A 95 12.92 2.25 11.75
N ALA A 96 11.87 1.53 12.20
CA ALA A 96 11.47 1.51 13.61
C ALA A 96 12.43 0.70 14.48
N GLY A 97 13.14 -0.27 13.92
CA GLY A 97 13.97 -1.21 14.65
C GLY A 97 13.16 -2.24 15.45
N GLU A 98 13.55 -2.51 16.67
CA GLU A 98 12.85 -3.46 17.54
C GLU A 98 11.48 -2.92 17.94
N LEU A 99 10.43 -3.66 17.66
CA LEU A 99 9.04 -3.21 17.90
C LEU A 99 8.62 -3.29 19.38
N GLY A 100 9.29 -4.15 20.17
CA GLY A 100 9.05 -4.27 21.60
C GLY A 100 7.64 -4.75 21.99
N ALA A 101 6.95 -5.46 21.09
CA ALA A 101 5.59 -5.96 21.29
C ALA A 101 5.46 -7.41 20.80
N ASP A 102 4.64 -8.20 21.48
CA ASP A 102 4.33 -9.56 21.05
C ASP A 102 3.55 -9.55 19.72
N PRO A 103 3.67 -10.60 18.90
CA PRO A 103 2.95 -10.68 17.62
C PRO A 103 1.44 -10.45 17.69
N GLU A 104 0.79 -10.85 18.80
CA GLU A 104 -0.64 -10.64 19.06
C GLU A 104 -0.99 -9.17 19.33
N GLN A 105 -0.01 -8.36 19.71
CA GLN A 105 -0.15 -6.93 19.96
C GLN A 105 0.30 -6.08 18.75
N CYS A 106 0.68 -6.72 17.65
CA CYS A 106 1.05 -6.07 16.39
C CYS A 106 -0.11 -6.16 15.40
N ALA A 107 -0.68 -5.01 15.04
CA ALA A 107 -1.79 -4.90 14.08
C ALA A 107 -1.35 -4.32 12.74
N VAL A 108 -2.12 -4.57 11.70
CA VAL A 108 -1.93 -4.03 10.35
C VAL A 108 -3.20 -3.41 9.82
N VAL A 109 -3.15 -2.13 9.48
CA VAL A 109 -4.24 -1.42 8.80
C VAL A 109 -3.69 -0.89 7.46
N ALA A 110 -3.74 -1.73 6.42
CA ALA A 110 -3.28 -1.35 5.08
C ALA A 110 -4.47 -1.02 4.19
N ALA A 111 -4.56 0.25 3.80
CA ALA A 111 -5.71 0.81 3.09
C ALA A 111 -5.46 0.95 1.58
N THR A 112 -6.53 0.86 0.82
CA THR A 112 -6.55 1.12 -0.63
C THR A 112 -7.95 1.56 -1.06
N GLY A 113 -8.06 2.26 -2.17
CA GLY A 113 -9.36 2.64 -2.73
C GLY A 113 -10.07 1.45 -3.39
N VAL A 114 -9.33 0.59 -4.09
CA VAL A 114 -9.91 -0.49 -4.92
C VAL A 114 -9.30 -1.85 -4.63
N GLY A 115 -8.01 -1.93 -4.33
CA GLY A 115 -7.28 -3.18 -4.20
C GLY A 115 -6.50 -3.54 -5.47
N GLY A 116 -6.38 -4.83 -5.77
CA GLY A 116 -5.59 -5.37 -6.87
C GLY A 116 -6.20 -5.16 -8.25
N LEU A 117 -6.28 -3.92 -8.69
CA LEU A 117 -6.92 -3.53 -9.93
C LEU A 117 -6.16 -4.02 -11.17
N THR A 118 -4.84 -4.05 -11.13
CA THR A 118 -4.01 -4.62 -12.20
C THR A 118 -4.36 -6.09 -12.43
N THR A 119 -4.44 -6.85 -11.35
CA THR A 119 -4.84 -8.25 -11.38
C THR A 119 -6.26 -8.43 -11.90
N LEU A 120 -7.19 -7.57 -11.50
CA LEU A 120 -8.59 -7.60 -11.97
C LEU A 120 -8.65 -7.39 -13.49
N GLU A 121 -8.02 -6.34 -14.00
CA GLU A 121 -8.01 -5.99 -15.42
C GLU A 121 -7.41 -7.13 -16.27
N GLU A 122 -6.24 -7.63 -15.91
CA GLU A 122 -5.55 -8.71 -16.62
C GLU A 122 -6.36 -10.02 -16.65
N ASN A 123 -7.00 -10.38 -15.53
CA ASN A 123 -7.78 -11.62 -15.48
C ASN A 123 -9.15 -11.49 -16.16
N CYS A 124 -9.77 -10.33 -16.17
CA CYS A 124 -10.95 -10.06 -16.99
C CYS A 124 -10.62 -10.19 -18.49
N HIS A 125 -9.54 -9.58 -18.94
CA HIS A 125 -9.06 -9.72 -20.31
C HIS A 125 -8.78 -11.19 -20.69
N THR A 126 -8.05 -11.91 -19.81
CA THR A 126 -7.79 -13.35 -19.98
C THR A 126 -9.06 -14.17 -20.06
N PHE A 127 -10.05 -13.89 -19.21
CA PHE A 127 -11.34 -14.58 -19.20
C PHE A 127 -12.09 -14.44 -20.54
N TYR A 128 -12.17 -13.21 -21.06
CA TYR A 128 -12.89 -12.94 -22.30
C TYR A 128 -12.16 -13.44 -23.55
N GLU A 129 -10.83 -13.39 -23.59
CA GLU A 129 -10.08 -13.81 -24.77
C GLU A 129 -9.71 -15.30 -24.79
N ARG A 130 -9.44 -15.89 -23.60
CA ARG A 130 -8.87 -17.24 -23.50
C ARG A 130 -9.76 -18.22 -22.76
N GLY A 131 -10.86 -17.75 -22.21
CA GLY A 131 -11.86 -18.54 -21.48
C GLY A 131 -11.53 -18.78 -20.00
N PRO A 132 -12.51 -19.33 -19.25
CA PRO A 132 -12.46 -19.42 -17.78
C PRO A 132 -11.32 -20.30 -17.25
N SER A 133 -10.87 -21.30 -18.00
CA SER A 133 -9.80 -22.21 -17.57
C SER A 133 -8.40 -21.56 -17.52
N ARG A 134 -8.27 -20.33 -18.03
CA ARG A 134 -7.01 -19.58 -18.07
C ARG A 134 -6.92 -18.50 -17.00
N VAL A 135 -7.99 -18.25 -16.25
CA VAL A 135 -7.98 -17.31 -15.12
C VAL A 135 -7.04 -17.84 -14.03
N SER A 136 -6.25 -16.94 -13.45
CA SER A 136 -5.30 -17.32 -12.42
C SER A 136 -6.01 -17.87 -11.17
N PRO A 137 -5.55 -18.97 -10.56
CA PRO A 137 -6.06 -19.44 -9.26
C PRO A 137 -5.74 -18.44 -8.13
N PHE A 138 -4.79 -17.54 -8.33
CA PHE A 138 -4.43 -16.45 -7.40
C PHE A 138 -5.24 -15.17 -7.63
N PHE A 139 -6.15 -15.15 -8.62
CA PHE A 139 -6.93 -13.97 -8.97
C PHE A 139 -7.61 -13.35 -7.75
N VAL A 140 -8.43 -14.14 -7.04
CA VAL A 140 -9.19 -13.62 -5.89
C VAL A 140 -8.28 -13.12 -4.76
N PRO A 141 -7.32 -13.90 -4.22
CA PRO A 141 -6.44 -13.38 -3.16
C PRO A 141 -5.60 -12.18 -3.57
N MET A 142 -5.23 -12.03 -4.85
CA MET A 142 -4.45 -10.89 -5.33
C MET A 142 -5.29 -9.62 -5.49
N MET A 143 -6.58 -9.74 -5.87
CA MET A 143 -7.43 -8.58 -6.13
C MET A 143 -8.09 -8.01 -4.86
N MET A 144 -8.18 -8.77 -3.78
CA MET A 144 -8.89 -8.32 -2.57
C MET A 144 -8.24 -7.06 -1.96
N PRO A 145 -9.03 -6.06 -1.52
CA PRO A 145 -8.50 -4.86 -0.89
C PRO A 145 -7.65 -5.12 0.37
N ASN A 146 -7.97 -6.18 1.13
CA ASN A 146 -7.21 -6.55 2.32
C ASN A 146 -5.98 -7.43 2.04
N ALA A 147 -5.66 -7.73 0.77
CA ALA A 147 -4.50 -8.54 0.41
C ALA A 147 -3.20 -7.99 0.99
N THR A 148 -2.98 -6.68 0.88
CA THR A 148 -1.77 -6.02 1.42
C THR A 148 -1.65 -6.19 2.92
N ALA A 149 -2.74 -6.00 3.68
CA ALA A 149 -2.73 -6.21 5.13
C ALA A 149 -2.40 -7.66 5.50
N GLY A 150 -3.02 -8.61 4.80
CA GLY A 150 -2.76 -10.03 5.01
C GLY A 150 -1.31 -10.43 4.69
N VAL A 151 -0.75 -9.91 3.60
CA VAL A 151 0.65 -10.18 3.22
C VAL A 151 1.62 -9.62 4.25
N ILE A 152 1.43 -8.39 4.73
CA ILE A 152 2.27 -7.80 5.78
C ILE A 152 2.18 -8.65 7.05
N SER A 153 0.97 -8.97 7.52
CA SER A 153 0.72 -9.81 8.70
C SER A 153 1.45 -11.15 8.59
N MET A 154 1.28 -11.89 7.48
CA MET A 154 1.92 -13.19 7.26
C MET A 154 3.44 -13.10 7.20
N LYS A 155 4.00 -12.12 6.50
CA LYS A 155 5.45 -11.99 6.30
C LYS A 155 6.20 -11.60 7.57
N PHE A 156 5.59 -10.81 8.44
CA PHE A 156 6.18 -10.40 9.73
C PHE A 156 5.70 -11.24 10.92
N GLY A 157 4.80 -12.20 10.70
CA GLY A 157 4.29 -13.07 11.74
C GLY A 157 3.37 -12.36 12.74
N PHE A 158 2.76 -11.23 12.35
CA PHE A 158 1.82 -10.51 13.20
C PHE A 158 0.49 -11.25 13.27
N THR A 159 -0.05 -11.41 14.46
CA THR A 159 -1.31 -12.15 14.72
C THR A 159 -2.39 -11.29 15.36
N GLY A 160 -2.12 -10.02 15.57
CA GLY A 160 -3.11 -9.02 15.95
C GLY A 160 -4.07 -8.66 14.80
N PRO A 161 -4.97 -7.68 15.00
CA PRO A 161 -5.93 -7.24 13.98
C PRO A 161 -5.25 -6.87 12.66
N ALA A 162 -5.73 -7.44 11.53
CA ALA A 162 -5.22 -7.15 10.19
C ALA A 162 -6.40 -6.95 9.23
N PHE A 163 -6.57 -5.72 8.73
CA PHE A 163 -7.69 -5.38 7.86
C PHE A 163 -7.40 -4.19 6.94
N CYS A 164 -8.31 -3.95 6.00
CA CYS A 164 -8.27 -2.83 5.08
C CYS A 164 -9.37 -1.81 5.39
N VAL A 165 -9.02 -0.54 5.30
CA VAL A 165 -9.96 0.58 5.23
C VAL A 165 -10.03 1.05 3.78
N SER A 166 -11.24 1.16 3.21
CA SER A 166 -11.43 1.63 1.84
C SER A 166 -12.33 2.86 1.84
N THR A 167 -11.71 4.03 1.75
CA THR A 167 -12.36 5.35 1.71
C THR A 167 -11.80 6.21 0.58
N ALA A 168 -11.63 5.59 -0.59
CA ALA A 168 -11.05 6.21 -1.78
C ALA A 168 -9.69 6.88 -1.47
N CYS A 169 -9.43 8.08 -1.98
CA CYS A 169 -8.17 8.81 -1.79
C CYS A 169 -7.84 9.11 -0.31
N ALA A 170 -8.82 9.08 0.59
CA ALA A 170 -8.64 9.29 2.02
C ALA A 170 -8.24 8.01 2.79
N ALA A 171 -8.21 6.84 2.12
CA ALA A 171 -8.03 5.55 2.76
C ALA A 171 -6.75 5.47 3.61
N GLY A 172 -5.62 5.96 3.10
CA GLY A 172 -4.36 5.98 3.86
C GLY A 172 -4.42 6.80 5.14
N THR A 173 -5.05 7.98 5.09
CA THR A 173 -5.25 8.84 6.27
C THR A 173 -6.20 8.18 7.28
N ASN A 174 -7.27 7.55 6.80
CA ASN A 174 -8.18 6.79 7.66
C ASN A 174 -7.48 5.60 8.32
N ALA A 175 -6.60 4.89 7.61
CA ALA A 175 -5.82 3.79 8.18
C ALA A 175 -4.97 4.25 9.37
N ILE A 176 -4.31 5.41 9.27
CA ILE A 176 -3.56 6.00 10.38
C ILE A 176 -4.50 6.31 11.56
N GLY A 177 -5.68 6.87 11.29
CA GLY A 177 -6.70 7.13 12.31
C GLY A 177 -7.16 5.86 13.03
N GLU A 178 -7.41 4.78 12.29
CA GLU A 178 -7.76 3.47 12.85
C GLU A 178 -6.59 2.87 13.65
N GLY A 179 -5.35 3.01 13.18
CA GLY A 179 -4.17 2.60 13.93
C GLY A 179 -4.07 3.31 15.29
N VAL A 180 -4.30 4.61 15.32
CA VAL A 180 -4.36 5.39 16.57
C VAL A 180 -5.48 4.88 17.48
N ARG A 181 -6.64 4.52 16.92
CA ARG A 181 -7.78 3.97 17.69
C ARG A 181 -7.41 2.63 18.33
N LEU A 182 -6.84 1.69 17.56
CA LEU A 182 -6.43 0.37 18.05
C LEU A 182 -5.43 0.45 19.21
N ILE A 183 -4.48 1.39 19.16
CA ILE A 183 -3.53 1.58 20.26
C ILE A 183 -4.24 2.18 21.50
N ARG A 184 -5.12 3.15 21.29
CA ARG A 184 -5.81 3.82 22.39
C ARG A 184 -6.83 2.96 23.12
N ASP A 185 -7.48 2.04 22.42
CA ASP A 185 -8.43 1.09 23.03
C ASP A 185 -7.76 -0.19 23.57
N GLY A 186 -6.44 -0.31 23.40
CA GLY A 186 -5.67 -1.46 23.89
C GLY A 186 -5.72 -2.71 23.03
N SER A 187 -6.33 -2.62 21.83
CA SER A 187 -6.37 -3.74 20.89
C SER A 187 -5.03 -4.06 20.24
N ALA A 188 -4.09 -3.12 20.26
CA ALA A 188 -2.72 -3.29 19.77
C ALA A 188 -1.77 -2.36 20.52
N GLN A 189 -0.48 -2.72 20.57
CA GLN A 189 0.61 -1.86 21.05
C GLN A 189 1.37 -1.22 19.87
N VAL A 190 1.49 -1.96 18.77
CA VAL A 190 2.13 -1.51 17.53
C VAL A 190 1.15 -1.67 16.38
N VAL A 191 1.07 -0.67 15.50
CA VAL A 191 0.23 -0.74 14.31
C VAL A 191 1.04 -0.30 13.09
N ILE A 192 1.11 -1.14 12.08
CA ILE A 192 1.54 -0.75 10.75
C ILE A 192 0.33 -0.17 10.03
N ALA A 193 0.33 1.15 9.80
CA ALA A 193 -0.81 1.86 9.22
C ALA A 193 -0.39 2.69 8.01
N GLY A 194 -1.12 2.58 6.91
CA GLY A 194 -0.84 3.35 5.71
C GLY A 194 -1.75 3.01 4.55
N GLY A 195 -1.54 3.67 3.42
CA GLY A 195 -2.29 3.42 2.18
C GLY A 195 -1.38 3.10 1.02
N THR A 196 -1.89 2.33 0.09
CA THR A 196 -1.23 1.97 -1.16
C THR A 196 -2.24 1.95 -2.30
N GLU A 197 -1.81 2.38 -3.49
CA GLU A 197 -2.64 2.35 -4.68
C GLU A 197 -1.79 2.05 -5.92
N ALA A 198 -2.41 1.38 -6.88
CA ALA A 198 -1.86 1.19 -8.21
C ALA A 198 -2.90 1.64 -9.25
N PHE A 199 -2.45 2.20 -10.37
CA PHE A 199 -3.33 2.61 -11.45
C PHE A 199 -3.13 1.75 -12.70
N THR A 200 -4.17 1.68 -13.52
CA THR A 200 -4.21 0.92 -14.78
C THR A 200 -4.74 1.79 -15.91
N ALA A 201 -4.71 1.28 -17.13
CA ALA A 201 -5.27 1.98 -18.30
C ALA A 201 -6.75 2.34 -18.09
N VAL A 202 -7.54 1.45 -17.47
CA VAL A 202 -8.97 1.70 -17.18
C VAL A 202 -9.16 2.86 -16.21
N THR A 203 -8.34 2.96 -15.18
CA THR A 203 -8.43 4.09 -14.23
C THR A 203 -8.02 5.41 -14.86
N VAL A 204 -6.95 5.42 -15.66
CA VAL A 204 -6.53 6.64 -16.38
C VAL A 204 -7.64 7.09 -17.32
N ALA A 205 -8.24 6.18 -18.09
CA ALA A 205 -9.36 6.48 -18.97
C ALA A 205 -10.57 7.03 -18.21
N ALA A 206 -10.91 6.46 -17.05
CA ALA A 206 -12.03 6.89 -16.22
C ALA A 206 -11.81 8.30 -15.64
N PHE A 207 -10.61 8.60 -15.11
CA PHE A 207 -10.29 9.91 -14.56
C PHE A 207 -10.07 11.00 -15.63
N ALA A 208 -9.74 10.63 -16.87
CA ALA A 208 -9.59 11.56 -17.97
C ALA A 208 -10.95 12.13 -18.48
N ARG A 209 -12.05 11.44 -18.21
CA ARG A 209 -13.39 11.90 -18.62
C ARG A 209 -13.91 12.95 -17.64
N LYS A 210 -14.38 14.06 -18.21
CA LYS A 210 -15.04 15.15 -17.49
C LYS A 210 -16.55 14.95 -17.47
#